data_4f9a2312c9a9b727bb04aade63bbd98a
#
_entry.id   4f9a2312c9a9b727bb04aade63bbd98a
#
_cell.length_a   1.000
_cell.length_b   1.000
_cell.length_c   1.000
_cell.angle_alpha   90.00
_cell.angle_beta   90.00
_cell.angle_gamma   90.00
#
_symmetry.space_group_name_H-M   'P 1'
#
loop_
_entity.id
_entity.type
_entity.pdbx_description
1 polymer ?
#
loop_
_entity_poly.entity_id
_entity_poly.type
_entity_poly.pdbx_seq_one_letter_code
_entity_poly.pdbx_strand_id
1 'polypeptide(L)'
;DDNSFNQEIKKILTDFTSDGPETFLMHGNRDFLIGEAFANEVGVSILPDPHTLDINGLKTIISHGDFLCTDDVNYIDFRNKVRSEEWQKDFLSKSIDERNEIAKSLRSGSKDATSKKPLDITDANLKTVNDFLQKNKPDIFIHGHTHRPKIHEHNTTKRIVLGDWDELGWYFSIIENNLNLKEFKV
;
A
#
# COMPACT_ATOMS: atom_id res chain seq x y z
N ASP A 1 -11.59 -10.57 -11.53
CA ASP A 1 -11.60 -11.96 -11.98
C ASP A 1 -12.33 -12.82 -10.94
N ASP A 2 -13.40 -13.48 -11.33
CA ASP A 2 -14.26 -14.28 -10.45
C ASP A 2 -13.73 -15.72 -10.36
N ASN A 3 -12.96 -15.99 -9.31
CA ASN A 3 -12.61 -17.33 -8.88
C ASN A 3 -13.09 -17.55 -7.44
N SER A 4 -13.05 -18.78 -6.94
CA SER A 4 -13.56 -19.12 -5.61
C SER A 4 -12.89 -18.33 -4.49
N PHE A 5 -11.57 -18.11 -4.58
CA PHE A 5 -10.81 -17.32 -3.61
C PHE A 5 -11.27 -15.85 -3.61
N ASN A 6 -11.41 -15.23 -4.79
CA ASN A 6 -11.84 -13.84 -4.87
C ASN A 6 -13.29 -13.67 -4.37
N GLN A 7 -14.17 -14.64 -4.61
CA GLN A 7 -15.54 -14.64 -4.09
C GLN A 7 -15.58 -14.73 -2.55
N GLU A 8 -14.70 -15.54 -1.95
CA GLU A 8 -14.56 -15.62 -0.49
C GLU A 8 -14.09 -14.29 0.10
N ILE A 9 -13.07 -13.66 -0.49
CA ILE A 9 -12.58 -12.33 -0.07
C ILE A 9 -13.66 -11.27 -0.21
N LYS A 10 -14.39 -11.25 -1.33
CA LYS A 10 -15.51 -10.32 -1.54
C LYS A 10 -16.56 -10.49 -0.42
N LYS A 11 -16.93 -11.73 -0.12
CA LYS A 11 -17.90 -12.01 0.95
C LYS A 11 -17.43 -11.48 2.30
N ILE A 12 -16.18 -11.78 2.70
CA ILE A 12 -15.61 -11.31 3.96
C ILE A 12 -15.63 -9.78 4.05
N LEU A 13 -15.21 -9.10 2.97
CA LEU A 13 -15.21 -7.63 2.95
C LEU A 13 -16.63 -7.06 2.99
N THR A 14 -17.57 -7.63 2.24
CA THR A 14 -18.97 -7.19 2.26
C THR A 14 -19.59 -7.39 3.63
N ASP A 15 -19.37 -8.55 4.27
CA ASP A 15 -19.87 -8.83 5.63
C ASP A 15 -19.28 -7.82 6.65
N PHE A 16 -18.01 -7.41 6.45
CA PHE A 16 -17.36 -6.43 7.32
C PHE A 16 -17.88 -5.00 7.13
N THR A 17 -18.19 -4.60 5.90
CA THR A 17 -18.54 -3.21 5.55
C THR A 17 -20.04 -2.94 5.69
N SER A 18 -20.92 -3.95 5.59
CA SER A 18 -22.38 -3.77 5.52
C SER A 18 -22.98 -3.07 6.74
N ASP A 19 -22.51 -3.41 7.94
CA ASP A 19 -22.89 -2.79 9.21
C ASP A 19 -21.68 -2.32 10.03
N GLY A 20 -20.52 -2.25 9.36
CA GLY A 20 -19.22 -1.95 9.97
C GLY A 20 -18.77 -0.50 9.78
N PRO A 21 -17.49 -0.24 10.06
CA PRO A 21 -16.90 1.08 9.91
C PRO A 21 -16.76 1.46 8.43
N GLU A 22 -16.75 2.77 8.17
CA GLU A 22 -16.35 3.29 6.86
C GLU A 22 -14.95 2.77 6.51
N THR A 23 -14.84 2.11 5.36
CA THR A 23 -13.65 1.36 4.99
C THR A 23 -13.06 1.89 3.68
N PHE A 24 -11.76 2.09 3.70
CA PHE A 24 -11.00 2.62 2.57
C PHE A 24 -9.93 1.63 2.14
N LEU A 25 -9.66 1.58 0.84
CA LEU A 25 -8.57 0.80 0.23
C LEU A 25 -7.59 1.75 -0.45
N MET A 26 -6.31 1.56 -0.22
CA MET A 26 -5.26 2.25 -0.95
C MET A 26 -4.42 1.22 -1.70
N HIS A 27 -4.18 1.47 -3.00
CA HIS A 27 -3.42 0.55 -3.83
C HIS A 27 -1.97 0.39 -3.39
N GLY A 28 -1.57 -0.85 -3.17
CA GLY A 28 -0.18 -1.24 -3.04
C GLY A 28 0.45 -1.67 -4.37
N ASN A 29 1.61 -2.28 -4.29
CA ASN A 29 2.37 -2.74 -5.45
C ASN A 29 1.90 -4.09 -6.02
N ARG A 30 0.85 -4.70 -5.43
CA ARG A 30 0.32 -6.01 -5.86
C ARG A 30 -1.17 -6.00 -6.20
N ASP A 31 -1.88 -4.96 -5.84
CA ASP A 31 -3.34 -4.82 -5.93
C ASP A 31 -3.79 -3.57 -6.70
N PHE A 32 -2.88 -2.89 -7.37
CA PHE A 32 -3.13 -1.64 -8.11
C PHE A 32 -4.11 -1.78 -9.29
N LEU A 33 -4.54 -2.99 -9.61
CA LEU A 33 -5.57 -3.28 -10.61
C LEU A 33 -6.97 -3.44 -10.02
N ILE A 34 -7.12 -3.36 -8.69
CA ILE A 34 -8.44 -3.30 -8.06
C ILE A 34 -9.11 -1.99 -8.50
N GLY A 35 -10.28 -2.11 -9.12
CA GLY A 35 -11.03 -0.96 -9.64
C GLY A 35 -12.32 -0.70 -8.88
N GLU A 36 -13.02 0.38 -9.26
CA GLU A 36 -14.26 0.84 -8.65
C GLU A 36 -15.37 -0.22 -8.63
N ALA A 37 -15.43 -1.12 -9.64
CA ALA A 37 -16.41 -2.17 -9.66
C ALA A 37 -16.27 -3.12 -8.47
N PHE A 38 -15.04 -3.51 -8.12
CA PHE A 38 -14.77 -4.31 -6.91
C PHE A 38 -15.06 -3.51 -5.64
N ALA A 39 -14.57 -2.26 -5.58
CA ALA A 39 -14.74 -1.41 -4.41
C ALA A 39 -16.23 -1.20 -4.07
N ASN A 40 -17.05 -0.89 -5.07
CA ASN A 40 -18.49 -0.73 -4.91
C ASN A 40 -19.20 -2.03 -4.49
N GLU A 41 -18.76 -3.18 -5.04
CA GLU A 41 -19.32 -4.48 -4.70
C GLU A 41 -19.10 -4.85 -3.23
N VAL A 42 -17.93 -4.51 -2.67
CA VAL A 42 -17.56 -4.87 -1.30
C VAL A 42 -17.72 -3.72 -0.29
N GLY A 43 -18.28 -2.59 -0.71
CA GLY A 43 -18.57 -1.45 0.19
C GLY A 43 -17.34 -0.69 0.69
N VAL A 44 -16.24 -0.64 -0.09
CA VAL A 44 -15.07 0.16 0.24
C VAL A 44 -14.92 1.35 -0.72
N SER A 45 -14.18 2.38 -0.31
CA SER A 45 -13.81 3.51 -1.16
C SER A 45 -12.32 3.46 -1.48
N ILE A 46 -11.95 3.65 -2.76
CA ILE A 46 -10.55 3.68 -3.17
C ILE A 46 -9.98 5.08 -2.91
N LEU A 47 -8.87 5.14 -2.15
CA LEU A 47 -8.14 6.38 -1.90
C LEU A 47 -6.98 6.54 -2.90
N PRO A 48 -6.72 7.79 -3.34
CA PRO A 48 -5.48 8.08 -4.06
C PRO A 48 -4.25 7.87 -3.17
N ASP A 49 -3.10 7.61 -3.76
CA ASP A 49 -1.83 7.46 -3.07
C ASP A 49 -0.83 8.54 -3.51
N PRO A 50 -0.37 9.45 -2.61
CA PRO A 50 -0.74 9.59 -1.19
C PRO A 50 -2.10 10.25 -0.97
N HIS A 51 -2.69 10.07 0.21
CA HIS A 51 -3.95 10.69 0.62
C HIS A 51 -3.79 11.47 1.93
N THR A 52 -4.42 12.65 2.01
CA THR A 52 -4.38 13.51 3.20
C THR A 52 -5.72 13.48 3.93
N LEU A 53 -5.66 13.25 5.24
CA LEU A 53 -6.79 13.22 6.16
C LEU A 53 -6.58 14.24 7.28
N ASP A 54 -7.65 14.76 7.83
CA ASP A 54 -7.64 15.39 9.16
C ASP A 54 -8.16 14.37 10.17
N ILE A 55 -7.33 14.02 11.14
CA ILE A 55 -7.71 13.12 12.22
C ILE A 55 -7.54 13.85 13.56
N ASN A 56 -8.64 14.26 14.16
CA ASN A 56 -8.66 15.01 15.42
C ASN A 56 -7.82 16.31 15.38
N GLY A 57 -7.82 17.02 14.24
CA GLY A 57 -7.04 18.23 14.05
C GLY A 57 -5.57 17.98 13.69
N LEU A 58 -5.16 16.72 13.51
CA LEU A 58 -3.83 16.34 13.06
C LEU A 58 -3.84 16.09 11.55
N LYS A 59 -3.05 16.85 10.81
CA LYS A 59 -2.84 16.61 9.38
C LYS A 59 -2.12 15.28 9.19
N THR A 60 -2.86 14.27 8.80
CA THR A 60 -2.34 12.91 8.60
C THR A 60 -2.24 12.60 7.11
N ILE A 61 -1.08 12.15 6.65
CA ILE A 61 -0.91 11.64 5.30
C ILE A 61 -0.72 10.12 5.39
N ILE A 62 -1.47 9.41 4.56
CA ILE A 62 -1.31 7.97 4.39
C ILE A 62 -0.83 7.67 2.98
N SER A 63 -0.01 6.63 2.82
CA SER A 63 0.53 6.18 1.53
C SER A 63 0.88 4.71 1.57
N HIS A 64 0.86 4.04 0.41
CA HIS A 64 1.53 2.75 0.32
C HIS A 64 3.03 2.88 0.62
N GLY A 65 3.68 3.92 0.11
CA GLY A 65 5.07 4.25 0.46
C GLY A 65 6.12 3.76 -0.52
N ASP A 66 5.75 3.04 -1.56
CA ASP A 66 6.68 2.49 -2.55
C ASP A 66 7.47 3.55 -3.34
N PHE A 67 6.90 4.74 -3.51
CA PHE A 67 7.56 5.86 -4.17
C PHE A 67 8.76 6.43 -3.39
N LEU A 68 8.89 6.07 -2.11
CA LEU A 68 10.00 6.47 -1.26
C LEU A 68 11.28 5.68 -1.51
N CYS A 69 11.17 4.49 -2.14
CA CYS A 69 12.29 3.59 -2.41
C CYS A 69 13.04 4.00 -3.69
N THR A 70 13.48 5.26 -3.76
CA THR A 70 14.08 5.85 -4.98
C THR A 70 15.47 5.32 -5.32
N ASP A 71 16.12 4.62 -4.40
CA ASP A 71 17.40 3.94 -4.66
C ASP A 71 17.20 2.66 -5.49
N ASP A 72 16.00 2.10 -5.49
CA ASP A 72 15.61 0.99 -6.35
C ASP A 72 15.06 1.50 -7.71
N VAL A 73 15.97 2.01 -8.54
CA VAL A 73 15.61 2.59 -9.85
C VAL A 73 14.80 1.60 -10.70
N ASN A 74 15.22 0.33 -10.75
CA ASN A 74 14.52 -0.69 -11.52
C ASN A 74 13.08 -0.91 -11.04
N TYR A 75 12.87 -0.85 -9.72
CA TYR A 75 11.52 -0.93 -9.15
C TYR A 75 10.69 0.31 -9.51
N ILE A 76 11.25 1.50 -9.41
CA ILE A 76 10.55 2.75 -9.74
C ILE A 76 10.15 2.76 -11.23
N ASP A 77 11.02 2.33 -12.14
CA ASP A 77 10.71 2.23 -13.56
C ASP A 77 9.59 1.20 -13.82
N PHE A 78 9.68 0.04 -13.19
CA PHE A 78 8.62 -0.97 -13.25
C PHE A 78 7.29 -0.43 -12.70
N ARG A 79 7.29 0.22 -11.54
CA ARG A 79 6.14 0.85 -10.92
C ARG A 79 5.46 1.84 -11.87
N ASN A 80 6.24 2.75 -12.44
CA ASN A 80 5.73 3.76 -13.36
C ASN A 80 5.10 3.13 -14.61
N LYS A 81 5.72 2.08 -15.13
CA LYS A 81 5.20 1.34 -16.28
C LYS A 81 3.86 0.68 -15.97
N VAL A 82 3.77 -0.14 -14.91
CA VAL A 82 2.55 -0.94 -14.64
C VAL A 82 1.38 -0.12 -14.11
N ARG A 83 1.66 1.07 -13.57
CA ARG A 83 0.62 2.02 -13.13
C ARG A 83 0.17 2.99 -14.24
N SER A 84 0.77 2.93 -15.44
CA SER A 84 0.30 3.73 -16.57
C SER A 84 -1.05 3.21 -17.08
N GLU A 85 -1.92 4.13 -17.48
CA GLU A 85 -3.24 3.78 -18.04
C GLU A 85 -3.12 2.88 -19.28
N GLU A 86 -2.11 3.13 -20.13
CA GLU A 86 -1.84 2.35 -21.33
C GLU A 86 -1.55 0.88 -20.99
N TRP A 87 -0.62 0.64 -20.04
CA TRP A 87 -0.26 -0.71 -19.62
C TRP A 87 -1.45 -1.43 -18.97
N GLN A 88 -2.18 -0.74 -18.08
CA GLN A 88 -3.34 -1.33 -17.41
C GLN A 88 -4.45 -1.70 -18.39
N LYS A 89 -4.74 -0.83 -19.36
CA LYS A 89 -5.72 -1.10 -20.40
C LYS A 89 -5.31 -2.29 -21.28
N ASP A 90 -4.07 -2.36 -21.72
CA ASP A 90 -3.54 -3.51 -22.47
C ASP A 90 -3.62 -4.79 -21.63
N PHE A 91 -3.17 -4.77 -20.38
CA PHE A 91 -3.22 -5.92 -19.50
C PHE A 91 -4.65 -6.43 -19.26
N LEU A 92 -5.60 -5.53 -18.98
CA LEU A 92 -6.99 -5.89 -18.71
C LEU A 92 -7.75 -6.34 -19.96
N SER A 93 -7.27 -6.03 -21.15
CA SER A 93 -7.83 -6.53 -22.41
C SER A 93 -7.53 -8.01 -22.70
N LYS A 94 -6.54 -8.57 -22.00
CA LYS A 94 -6.10 -9.96 -22.16
C LYS A 94 -7.05 -10.94 -21.47
N SER A 95 -7.02 -12.20 -21.90
CA SER A 95 -7.74 -13.28 -21.21
C SER A 95 -7.24 -13.48 -19.77
N ILE A 96 -8.05 -14.12 -18.94
CA ILE A 96 -7.67 -14.42 -17.53
C ILE A 96 -6.41 -15.27 -17.49
N ASP A 97 -6.26 -16.25 -18.38
CA ASP A 97 -5.10 -17.12 -18.42
C ASP A 97 -3.83 -16.34 -18.78
N GLU A 98 -3.89 -15.50 -19.81
CA GLU A 98 -2.75 -14.63 -20.17
C GLU A 98 -2.37 -13.68 -19.02
N ARG A 99 -3.35 -13.08 -18.35
CA ARG A 99 -3.09 -12.22 -17.17
C ARG A 99 -2.43 -12.99 -16.03
N ASN A 100 -2.88 -14.22 -15.78
CA ASN A 100 -2.28 -15.09 -14.75
C ASN A 100 -0.82 -15.44 -15.09
N GLU A 101 -0.51 -15.76 -16.33
CA GLU A 101 0.87 -16.06 -16.75
C GLU A 101 1.77 -14.82 -16.64
N ILE A 102 1.30 -13.65 -17.06
CA ILE A 102 2.02 -12.39 -16.88
C ILE A 102 2.26 -12.10 -15.39
N ALA A 103 1.23 -12.25 -14.55
CA ALA A 103 1.34 -12.00 -13.12
C ALA A 103 2.32 -12.96 -12.44
N LYS A 104 2.36 -14.25 -12.83
CA LYS A 104 3.35 -15.23 -12.34
C LYS A 104 4.77 -14.82 -12.73
N SER A 105 4.97 -14.43 -13.99
CA SER A 105 6.26 -13.96 -14.50
C SER A 105 6.75 -12.72 -13.74
N LEU A 106 5.87 -11.73 -13.52
CA LEU A 106 6.20 -10.53 -12.78
C LEU A 106 6.54 -10.83 -11.31
N ARG A 107 5.82 -11.75 -10.67
CA ARG A 107 6.09 -12.17 -9.27
C ARG A 107 7.43 -12.88 -9.13
N SER A 108 7.74 -13.82 -10.02
CA SER A 108 9.03 -14.53 -10.01
C SER A 108 10.19 -13.56 -10.25
N GLY A 109 10.09 -12.71 -11.24
CA GLY A 109 11.10 -11.67 -11.51
C GLY A 109 11.30 -10.72 -10.34
N SER A 110 10.23 -10.30 -9.67
CA SER A 110 10.30 -9.45 -8.46
C SER A 110 10.96 -10.16 -7.29
N LYS A 111 10.62 -11.44 -7.03
CA LYS A 111 11.23 -12.23 -5.96
C LYS A 111 12.72 -12.43 -6.17
N ASP A 112 13.12 -12.78 -7.39
CA ASP A 112 14.54 -12.97 -7.75
C ASP A 112 15.32 -11.66 -7.66
N ALA A 113 14.71 -10.55 -8.08
CA ALA A 113 15.32 -9.23 -7.99
C ALA A 113 15.50 -8.79 -6.52
N THR A 114 14.46 -8.94 -5.69
CA THR A 114 14.48 -8.51 -4.28
C THR A 114 15.46 -9.34 -3.45
N SER A 115 15.54 -10.67 -3.67
CA SER A 115 16.43 -11.56 -2.91
C SER A 115 17.91 -11.25 -3.09
N LYS A 116 18.27 -10.57 -4.17
CA LYS A 116 19.66 -10.22 -4.52
C LYS A 116 20.03 -8.78 -4.17
N LYS A 117 19.07 -7.96 -3.73
CA LYS A 117 19.33 -6.55 -3.42
C LYS A 117 19.79 -6.38 -1.98
N PRO A 118 20.76 -5.48 -1.74
CA PRO A 118 21.06 -5.01 -0.40
C PRO A 118 19.81 -4.43 0.28
N LEU A 119 19.70 -4.63 1.60
CA LEU A 119 18.53 -4.22 2.37
C LEU A 119 18.30 -2.70 2.37
N ASP A 120 19.34 -1.92 2.24
CA ASP A 120 19.29 -0.45 2.18
C ASP A 120 18.62 0.06 0.90
N ILE A 121 18.84 -0.62 -0.25
CA ILE A 121 18.21 -0.26 -1.54
C ILE A 121 16.68 -0.45 -1.49
N THR A 122 16.20 -1.42 -0.73
CA THR A 122 14.77 -1.73 -0.61
C THR A 122 14.06 -0.91 0.48
N ASP A 123 14.78 -0.04 1.20
CA ASP A 123 14.20 0.85 2.20
C ASP A 123 13.82 2.22 1.60
N ALA A 124 13.06 2.98 2.37
CA ALA A 124 12.74 4.35 2.03
C ALA A 124 14.00 5.23 2.05
N ASN A 125 14.30 5.88 0.92
CA ASN A 125 15.43 6.80 0.82
C ASN A 125 15.19 8.01 1.73
N LEU A 126 16.13 8.26 2.66
CA LEU A 126 15.98 9.32 3.68
C LEU A 126 15.85 10.71 3.08
N LYS A 127 16.53 11.00 1.96
CA LYS A 127 16.40 12.29 1.30
C LYS A 127 14.99 12.45 0.74
N THR A 128 14.48 11.44 0.05
CA THR A 128 13.12 11.44 -0.50
C THR A 128 12.06 11.60 0.60
N VAL A 129 12.23 10.90 1.73
CA VAL A 129 11.37 11.07 2.91
C VAL A 129 11.40 12.50 3.41
N ASN A 130 12.58 13.07 3.62
CA ASN A 130 12.71 14.43 4.15
C ASN A 130 12.14 15.47 3.18
N ASP A 131 12.39 15.35 1.88
CA ASP A 131 11.84 16.24 0.86
C ASP A 131 10.29 16.16 0.85
N PHE A 132 9.73 14.96 0.97
CA PHE A 132 8.28 14.75 1.05
C PHE A 132 7.67 15.38 2.30
N LEU A 133 8.28 15.16 3.47
CA LEU A 133 7.81 15.73 4.74
C LEU A 133 7.92 17.25 4.76
N GLN A 134 9.02 17.81 4.25
CA GLN A 134 9.22 19.27 4.16
C GLN A 134 8.20 19.94 3.26
N LYS A 135 7.87 19.31 2.11
CA LYS A 135 6.89 19.82 1.15
C LYS A 135 5.47 19.79 1.71
N ASN A 136 5.09 18.68 2.34
CA ASN A 136 3.70 18.43 2.72
C ASN A 136 3.37 18.82 4.16
N LYS A 137 4.36 18.88 5.04
CA LYS A 137 4.26 19.27 6.47
C LYS A 137 3.12 18.55 7.21
N PRO A 138 3.06 17.22 7.20
CA PRO A 138 2.08 16.50 8.01
C PRO A 138 2.50 16.44 9.48
N ASP A 139 1.53 16.32 10.39
CA ASP A 139 1.78 15.94 11.78
C ASP A 139 2.10 14.45 11.87
N ILE A 140 1.38 13.64 11.08
CA ILE A 140 1.53 12.19 11.02
C ILE A 140 1.67 11.75 9.55
N PHE A 141 2.67 10.91 9.27
CA PHE A 141 2.85 10.25 7.98
C PHE A 141 2.88 8.73 8.18
N ILE A 142 1.90 8.02 7.63
CA ILE A 142 1.78 6.57 7.75
C ILE A 142 2.04 5.94 6.40
N HIS A 143 2.92 4.93 6.36
CA HIS A 143 3.15 4.16 5.15
C HIS A 143 3.56 2.71 5.44
N GLY A 144 3.42 1.87 4.43
CA GLY A 144 3.83 0.46 4.44
C GLY A 144 5.03 0.20 3.53
N HIS A 145 4.90 -0.78 2.67
CA HIS A 145 5.79 -1.23 1.59
C HIS A 145 7.13 -1.81 2.04
N THR A 146 7.87 -1.13 2.92
CA THR A 146 9.22 -1.55 3.34
C THR A 146 9.20 -2.65 4.40
N HIS A 147 8.05 -2.92 5.01
CA HIS A 147 7.84 -3.93 6.07
C HIS A 147 8.80 -3.80 7.25
N ARG A 148 9.12 -2.54 7.65
CA ARG A 148 10.04 -2.24 8.77
C ARG A 148 9.31 -1.42 9.83
N PRO A 149 8.44 -2.07 10.62
CA PRO A 149 7.53 -1.39 11.52
C PRO A 149 8.27 -0.58 12.56
N LYS A 150 8.02 0.72 12.55
CA LYS A 150 8.66 1.66 13.47
C LYS A 150 7.96 3.03 13.44
N ILE A 151 8.00 3.73 14.56
CA ILE A 151 7.70 5.16 14.65
C ILE A 151 9.02 5.93 14.64
N HIS A 152 9.17 6.82 13.65
CA HIS A 152 10.30 7.70 13.51
C HIS A 152 9.88 9.14 13.82
N GLU A 153 10.70 9.85 14.58
CA GLU A 153 10.51 11.28 14.87
C GLU A 153 11.29 12.12 13.84
N HIS A 154 10.58 13.00 13.13
CA HIS A 154 11.15 13.93 12.16
C HIS A 154 10.70 15.35 12.50
N ASN A 155 11.47 16.08 13.31
CA ASN A 155 11.10 17.40 13.79
C ASN A 155 9.68 17.42 14.40
N THR A 156 8.70 17.96 13.65
CA THR A 156 7.28 18.04 14.05
C THR A 156 6.44 16.87 13.53
N THR A 157 6.98 16.01 12.68
CA THR A 157 6.24 14.91 12.05
C THR A 157 6.60 13.58 12.69
N LYS A 158 5.59 12.78 13.00
CA LYS A 158 5.76 11.35 13.29
C LYS A 158 5.56 10.54 12.03
N ARG A 159 6.61 9.83 11.58
CA ARG A 159 6.51 8.89 10.46
C ARG A 159 6.34 7.47 10.99
N ILE A 160 5.24 6.85 10.65
CA ILE A 160 4.87 5.50 11.06
C ILE A 160 5.04 4.56 9.87
N VAL A 161 5.85 3.53 10.03
CA VAL A 161 6.02 2.45 9.06
C VAL A 161 5.25 1.23 9.55
N LEU A 162 4.37 0.69 8.70
CA LEU A 162 3.64 -0.55 9.00
C LEU A 162 4.47 -1.77 8.60
N GLY A 163 4.31 -2.86 9.33
CA GLY A 163 4.83 -4.17 8.95
C GLY A 163 3.93 -4.88 7.93
N ASP A 164 4.37 -6.03 7.49
CA ASP A 164 3.58 -6.96 6.67
C ASP A 164 2.56 -7.75 7.51
N TRP A 165 1.77 -8.53 6.81
CA TRP A 165 0.84 -9.48 7.41
C TRP A 165 1.22 -10.88 6.92
N ASP A 166 2.23 -11.47 7.58
CA ASP A 166 2.67 -12.85 7.35
C ASP A 166 2.41 -13.67 8.62
N GLU A 167 3.40 -13.88 9.49
CA GLU A 167 3.19 -14.51 10.80
C GLU A 167 2.56 -13.55 11.82
N LEU A 168 2.88 -12.27 11.69
CA LEU A 168 2.34 -11.17 12.49
C LEU A 168 1.64 -10.16 11.58
N GLY A 169 0.46 -9.71 11.99
CA GLY A 169 -0.21 -8.58 11.36
C GLY A 169 0.13 -7.27 12.09
N TRP A 170 0.22 -6.17 11.35
CA TRP A 170 0.52 -4.85 11.91
C TRP A 170 -0.61 -3.87 11.63
N TYR A 171 -0.98 -3.10 12.63
CA TYR A 171 -1.90 -1.99 12.47
C TYR A 171 -1.46 -0.76 13.26
N PHE A 172 -1.93 0.39 12.82
CA PHE A 172 -1.76 1.65 13.53
C PHE A 172 -3.13 2.23 13.88
N SER A 173 -3.28 2.68 15.11
CA SER A 173 -4.53 3.30 15.58
C SER A 173 -4.29 4.65 16.22
N ILE A 174 -5.23 5.57 16.00
CA ILE A 174 -5.28 6.87 16.65
C ILE A 174 -6.58 6.89 17.46
N ILE A 175 -6.45 6.84 18.80
CA ILE A 175 -7.57 6.85 19.72
C ILE A 175 -7.34 7.98 20.73
N GLU A 176 -8.20 8.99 20.73
CA GLU A 176 -8.07 10.15 21.65
C GLU A 176 -6.65 10.77 21.61
N ASN A 177 -6.08 10.93 20.42
CA ASN A 177 -4.69 11.39 20.17
C ASN A 177 -3.57 10.44 20.66
N ASN A 178 -3.91 9.27 21.18
CA ASN A 178 -2.89 8.25 21.46
C ASN A 178 -2.54 7.49 20.17
N LEU A 179 -1.26 7.50 19.84
CA LEU A 179 -0.71 6.87 18.63
C LEU A 179 -0.20 5.47 18.98
N ASN A 180 -0.81 4.43 18.43
CA ASN A 180 -0.46 3.06 18.76
C ASN A 180 -0.10 2.27 17.50
N LEU A 181 1.16 1.91 17.35
CA LEU A 181 1.62 0.91 16.40
C LEU A 181 1.69 -0.43 17.13
N LYS A 182 0.93 -1.41 16.67
CA LYS A 182 0.79 -2.71 17.33
C LYS A 182 0.90 -3.85 16.33
N GLU A 183 1.39 -4.96 16.83
CA GLU A 183 1.38 -6.25 16.16
C GLU A 183 0.32 -7.17 16.78
N PHE A 184 -0.14 -8.14 16.01
CA PHE A 184 -0.98 -9.22 16.46
C PHE A 184 -0.67 -10.49 15.67
N LYS A 185 -0.98 -11.65 16.22
CA LYS A 185 -0.79 -12.92 15.53
C LYS A 185 -1.89 -13.12 14.49
N VAL A 186 -1.48 -13.46 13.25
CA VAL A 186 -2.38 -13.79 12.14
C VAL A 186 -2.84 -15.25 12.23
#